data_a7d7f7ce461ef4159a23d1c8da3a0cff
#
_entry.id   a7d7f7ce461ef4159a23d1c8da3a0cff
#
_cell.length_a   1.000
_cell.length_b   1.000
_cell.length_c   1.000
_cell.angle_alpha   90.00
_cell.angle_beta   90.00
_cell.angle_gamma   90.00
#
_symmetry.space_group_name_H-M   'P 1'
#
loop_
_entity.id
_entity.type
_entity.pdbx_description
1 polymer ?
#
loop_
_entity_poly.entity_id
_entity_poly.type
_entity_poly.pdbx_seq_one_letter_code
_entity_poly.pdbx_strand_id
1 'polypeptide(L)'
;MKKLLVLTIMDGFGFNPVKEVNAIEAAKTPNLDKIFAECPTTEIGASGMDVGLPDGQMGNSEVGHTNIGAGRVVYQELTRITKSAKDGDMMKNEALVAAIENCKKKGSALHLMGLLSDGGVHSHIEHLYALVRMAKDMGLTEIYVHGLLDGRDVPPSSAADFIDAANAEFAKIGAGKIATVMGRFYGMDRDNRWDRVGKAYAALVYGEGILTDDAAAAVRKSYETIDEDGKYLTDEFVLPTVIEGTKRIASGDSVIFFNFRPDRAREITRTFVDPDFAGFERRGGMLDLFYVCMTQYDASMPNVEVAYKPQSLKNTLGEYLAEKGMTQLRIAETEKYAHVTFFFNGGVEVEYRNEDRILVASPKVATYDMQPEMSAEPVCDKVCEAIESGKYDVIILNFANCDMVGHTGIFEAAVKAVETVDTCVGRVRASVEKMEGVMLLTADHGNADCMIAEDGTPFTAHTTNPVPFAVIGKECKLREGGKLCDISPTILKLLGLEQPEEMTGESIITD
;
A
#
# COMPACT_ATOMS: atom_id res chain seq x y z
N MET A 1 -21.41 -32.75 -12.54
CA MET A 1 -19.97 -32.87 -12.23
C MET A 1 -19.53 -31.63 -11.51
N LYS A 2 -18.64 -31.69 -10.52
CA LYS A 2 -18.01 -30.52 -9.90
C LYS A 2 -17.23 -29.81 -11.01
N LYS A 3 -17.41 -28.50 -11.17
CA LYS A 3 -16.60 -27.71 -12.10
C LYS A 3 -15.31 -27.34 -11.37
N LEU A 4 -14.22 -28.02 -11.67
CA LEU A 4 -12.91 -27.66 -11.14
C LEU A 4 -12.44 -26.36 -11.81
N LEU A 5 -11.99 -25.40 -10.99
CA LEU A 5 -11.33 -24.18 -11.43
C LEU A 5 -9.96 -24.06 -10.79
N VAL A 6 -8.92 -23.84 -11.58
CA VAL A 6 -7.56 -23.62 -11.11
C VAL A 6 -7.09 -22.22 -11.51
N LEU A 7 -6.77 -21.38 -10.54
CA LEU A 7 -6.05 -20.13 -10.76
C LEU A 7 -4.55 -20.39 -10.59
N THR A 8 -3.78 -20.24 -11.66
CA THR A 8 -2.32 -20.36 -11.67
C THR A 8 -1.71 -18.99 -11.81
N ILE A 9 -0.92 -18.59 -10.83
CA ILE A 9 -0.23 -17.31 -10.77
C ILE A 9 1.26 -17.58 -11.01
N MET A 10 1.80 -17.02 -12.08
CA MET A 10 3.23 -17.02 -12.41
C MET A 10 3.85 -15.74 -11.82
N ASP A 11 4.27 -15.78 -10.57
CA ASP A 11 4.74 -14.61 -9.82
C ASP A 11 5.88 -13.90 -10.55
N GLY A 12 5.76 -12.60 -10.79
CA GLY A 12 6.78 -11.82 -11.49
C GLY A 12 6.81 -11.96 -13.02
N PHE A 13 5.77 -12.54 -13.65
CA PHE A 13 5.71 -12.75 -15.07
C PHE A 13 4.96 -11.58 -15.76
N GLY A 14 5.68 -10.48 -16.06
CA GLY A 14 5.15 -9.32 -16.77
C GLY A 14 5.17 -9.46 -18.29
N PHE A 15 4.54 -8.52 -18.97
CA PHE A 15 4.58 -8.39 -20.43
C PHE A 15 5.42 -7.18 -20.83
N ASN A 16 6.53 -7.41 -21.56
CA ASN A 16 7.40 -6.35 -22.05
C ASN A 16 7.77 -6.62 -23.52
N PRO A 17 7.47 -5.72 -24.45
CA PRO A 17 7.79 -5.90 -25.85
C PRO A 17 9.31 -5.77 -26.18
N VAL A 18 10.13 -5.28 -25.25
CA VAL A 18 11.58 -5.08 -25.43
C VAL A 18 12.31 -6.38 -25.14
N LYS A 19 12.63 -7.12 -26.20
CA LYS A 19 13.18 -8.48 -26.07
C LYS A 19 14.57 -8.57 -25.44
N GLU A 20 15.40 -7.56 -25.68
CA GLU A 20 16.81 -7.55 -25.26
C GLU A 20 16.99 -7.56 -23.74
N VAL A 21 16.00 -7.07 -22.99
CA VAL A 21 16.01 -6.98 -21.53
C VAL A 21 15.11 -8.01 -20.84
N ASN A 22 14.36 -8.79 -21.65
CA ASN A 22 13.25 -9.64 -21.21
C ASN A 22 13.67 -11.12 -21.18
N ALA A 23 13.83 -11.67 -19.95
CA ALA A 23 14.16 -13.08 -19.77
C ALA A 23 13.03 -14.03 -20.21
N ILE A 24 11.78 -13.57 -20.18
CA ILE A 24 10.61 -14.34 -20.61
C ILE A 24 10.66 -14.57 -22.12
N GLU A 25 10.93 -13.52 -22.90
CA GLU A 25 11.08 -13.60 -24.35
C GLU A 25 12.32 -14.39 -24.80
N ALA A 26 13.38 -14.43 -23.96
CA ALA A 26 14.59 -15.20 -24.24
C ALA A 26 14.43 -16.69 -23.91
N ALA A 27 13.48 -17.06 -23.08
CA ALA A 27 13.23 -18.41 -22.63
C ALA A 27 12.51 -19.26 -23.69
N LYS A 28 12.71 -20.57 -23.65
CA LYS A 28 11.93 -21.54 -24.46
C LYS A 28 10.66 -21.91 -23.71
N THR A 29 9.55 -21.41 -24.19
CA THR A 29 8.24 -21.52 -23.53
C THR A 29 7.16 -22.19 -24.40
N PRO A 30 7.38 -23.42 -24.91
CA PRO A 30 6.48 -24.04 -25.85
C PRO A 30 5.06 -24.28 -25.33
N ASN A 31 4.88 -24.43 -24.00
CA ASN A 31 3.56 -24.60 -23.40
C ASN A 31 2.81 -23.27 -23.27
N LEU A 32 3.50 -22.22 -22.81
CA LEU A 32 2.95 -20.86 -22.72
C LEU A 32 2.67 -20.30 -24.12
N ASP A 33 3.59 -20.47 -25.07
CA ASP A 33 3.40 -20.06 -26.47
C ASP A 33 2.13 -20.66 -27.04
N LYS A 34 1.91 -21.96 -26.79
CA LYS A 34 0.70 -22.66 -27.24
C LYS A 34 -0.56 -22.13 -26.55
N ILE A 35 -0.49 -21.86 -25.23
CA ILE A 35 -1.62 -21.29 -24.48
C ILE A 35 -1.99 -19.93 -25.05
N PHE A 36 -1.04 -19.04 -25.21
CA PHE A 36 -1.29 -17.67 -25.67
C PHE A 36 -1.73 -17.61 -27.15
N ALA A 37 -1.37 -18.61 -27.96
CA ALA A 37 -1.80 -18.71 -29.35
C ALA A 37 -3.19 -19.33 -29.52
N GLU A 38 -3.59 -20.28 -28.68
CA GLU A 38 -4.80 -21.09 -28.87
C GLU A 38 -5.96 -20.72 -27.95
N CYS A 39 -5.69 -20.09 -26.78
CA CYS A 39 -6.70 -19.80 -25.78
C CYS A 39 -7.07 -18.31 -25.76
N PRO A 40 -8.29 -17.94 -25.29
CA PRO A 40 -8.64 -16.56 -25.02
C PRO A 40 -7.63 -15.91 -24.08
N THR A 41 -6.96 -14.85 -24.54
CA THR A 41 -5.89 -14.17 -23.81
C THR A 41 -6.04 -12.66 -23.91
N THR A 42 -5.74 -11.94 -22.83
CA THR A 42 -5.67 -10.47 -22.75
C THR A 42 -4.59 -10.06 -21.76
N GLU A 43 -4.29 -8.78 -21.71
CA GLU A 43 -3.41 -8.18 -20.71
C GLU A 43 -4.25 -7.47 -19.66
N ILE A 44 -3.79 -7.49 -18.39
CA ILE A 44 -4.45 -6.82 -17.28
C ILE A 44 -3.47 -5.97 -16.48
N GLY A 45 -3.97 -4.86 -15.92
CA GLY A 45 -3.18 -3.93 -15.10
C GLY A 45 -2.81 -4.53 -13.75
N ALA A 46 -1.51 -4.44 -13.40
CA ALA A 46 -0.92 -4.99 -12.18
C ALA A 46 -0.05 -3.99 -11.40
N SER A 47 -0.16 -2.69 -11.71
CA SER A 47 0.67 -1.64 -11.09
C SER A 47 -0.14 -0.36 -10.89
N GLY A 48 0.43 0.61 -10.16
CA GLY A 48 -0.15 1.93 -9.97
C GLY A 48 -1.60 1.90 -9.48
N MET A 49 -2.43 2.78 -10.02
CA MET A 49 -3.83 2.92 -9.62
C MET A 49 -4.68 1.67 -9.84
N ASP A 50 -4.29 0.79 -10.73
CA ASP A 50 -5.01 -0.46 -11.01
C ASP A 50 -4.98 -1.45 -9.86
N VAL A 51 -4.00 -1.31 -8.97
CA VAL A 51 -3.85 -2.14 -7.77
C VAL A 51 -3.87 -1.32 -6.46
N GLY A 52 -4.24 -0.04 -6.53
CA GLY A 52 -4.38 0.83 -5.36
C GLY A 52 -3.08 1.46 -4.87
N LEU A 53 -2.05 1.48 -5.69
CA LEU A 53 -0.77 2.18 -5.48
C LEU A 53 -0.78 3.55 -6.16
N PRO A 54 0.14 4.46 -5.80
CA PRO A 54 0.37 5.69 -6.55
C PRO A 54 0.61 5.41 -8.05
N ASP A 55 0.24 6.37 -8.89
CA ASP A 55 0.48 6.28 -10.32
C ASP A 55 1.97 6.12 -10.64
N GLY A 56 2.31 5.21 -11.56
CA GLY A 56 3.70 4.87 -11.90
C GLY A 56 4.45 4.02 -10.88
N GLN A 57 3.84 3.63 -9.77
CA GLN A 57 4.46 2.72 -8.80
C GLN A 57 4.26 1.26 -9.23
N MET A 58 5.36 0.50 -9.25
CA MET A 58 5.35 -0.93 -9.56
C MET A 58 4.50 -1.72 -8.55
N GLY A 59 3.81 -2.75 -9.03
CA GLY A 59 3.11 -3.72 -8.19
C GLY A 59 4.07 -4.57 -7.35
N ASN A 60 3.52 -5.37 -6.47
CA ASN A 60 4.23 -6.38 -5.70
C ASN A 60 3.29 -7.52 -5.31
N SER A 61 3.85 -8.64 -4.85
CA SER A 61 3.07 -9.86 -4.58
C SER A 61 2.02 -9.66 -3.48
N GLU A 62 2.31 -8.88 -2.42
CA GLU A 62 1.34 -8.59 -1.34
C GLU A 62 0.10 -7.88 -1.89
N VAL A 63 0.34 -6.79 -2.62
CA VAL A 63 -0.72 -5.98 -3.22
C VAL A 63 -1.46 -6.77 -4.31
N GLY A 64 -0.74 -7.46 -5.20
CA GLY A 64 -1.33 -8.24 -6.28
C GLY A 64 -2.28 -9.32 -5.76
N HIS A 65 -1.80 -10.18 -4.85
CA HIS A 65 -2.63 -11.25 -4.27
C HIS A 65 -3.79 -10.73 -3.45
N THR A 66 -3.60 -9.60 -2.71
CA THR A 66 -4.70 -8.95 -1.97
C THR A 66 -5.80 -8.46 -2.93
N ASN A 67 -5.44 -7.82 -4.04
CA ASN A 67 -6.42 -7.35 -5.02
C ASN A 67 -7.16 -8.51 -5.70
N ILE A 68 -6.43 -9.57 -6.09
CA ILE A 68 -7.04 -10.78 -6.67
C ILE A 68 -8.06 -11.37 -5.69
N GLY A 69 -7.65 -11.61 -4.44
CA GLY A 69 -8.48 -12.26 -3.44
C GLY A 69 -9.67 -11.40 -2.98
N ALA A 70 -9.49 -10.07 -2.90
CA ALA A 70 -10.54 -9.15 -2.49
C ALA A 70 -11.59 -8.88 -3.58
N GLY A 71 -11.27 -9.13 -4.86
CA GLY A 71 -12.15 -8.82 -5.98
C GLY A 71 -12.48 -7.33 -6.13
N ARG A 72 -11.61 -6.47 -5.61
CA ARG A 72 -11.72 -5.00 -5.64
C ARG A 72 -10.34 -4.37 -5.56
N VAL A 73 -10.19 -3.13 -6.05
CA VAL A 73 -8.96 -2.37 -5.86
C VAL A 73 -8.82 -2.02 -4.38
N VAL A 74 -7.77 -2.53 -3.73
CA VAL A 74 -7.45 -2.26 -2.33
C VAL A 74 -6.43 -1.13 -2.27
N TYR A 75 -6.92 0.10 -2.09
CA TYR A 75 -6.07 1.28 -2.05
C TYR A 75 -5.21 1.30 -0.80
N GLN A 76 -3.90 1.49 -0.96
CA GLN A 76 -3.03 1.86 0.15
C GLN A 76 -3.39 3.25 0.69
N GLU A 77 -3.08 3.54 1.96
CA GLU A 77 -3.55 4.77 2.62
C GLU A 77 -3.15 6.05 1.88
N LEU A 78 -1.92 6.13 1.37
CA LEU A 78 -1.49 7.27 0.55
C LEU A 78 -2.42 7.48 -0.66
N THR A 79 -2.64 6.43 -1.43
CA THR A 79 -3.45 6.48 -2.66
C THR A 79 -4.91 6.72 -2.34
N ARG A 80 -5.45 6.08 -1.29
CA ARG A 80 -6.82 6.23 -0.81
C ARG A 80 -7.13 7.68 -0.45
N ILE A 81 -6.26 8.31 0.33
CA ILE A 81 -6.44 9.68 0.79
C ILE A 81 -6.24 10.66 -0.37
N THR A 82 -5.21 10.44 -1.21
CA THR A 82 -4.97 11.25 -2.42
C THR A 82 -6.16 11.20 -3.37
N LYS A 83 -6.72 10.00 -3.62
CA LYS A 83 -7.93 9.83 -4.43
C LYS A 83 -9.11 10.56 -3.81
N SER A 84 -9.35 10.37 -2.52
CA SER A 84 -10.42 11.04 -1.77
C SER A 84 -10.34 12.58 -1.86
N ALA A 85 -9.12 13.12 -1.81
CA ALA A 85 -8.89 14.56 -1.98
C ALA A 85 -9.19 15.03 -3.42
N LYS A 86 -8.74 14.28 -4.44
CA LYS A 86 -8.95 14.61 -5.86
C LYS A 86 -10.40 14.50 -6.28
N ASP A 87 -11.12 13.46 -5.85
CA ASP A 87 -12.51 13.20 -6.21
C ASP A 87 -13.50 14.05 -5.40
N GLY A 88 -13.03 14.79 -4.40
CA GLY A 88 -13.86 15.61 -3.51
C GLY A 88 -14.56 14.84 -2.39
N ASP A 89 -14.31 13.55 -2.21
CA ASP A 89 -14.89 12.75 -1.13
C ASP A 89 -14.34 13.13 0.24
N MET A 90 -13.14 13.68 0.31
CA MET A 90 -12.58 14.24 1.55
C MET A 90 -13.51 15.30 2.16
N MET A 91 -14.19 16.10 1.32
CA MET A 91 -15.16 17.13 1.76
C MET A 91 -16.40 16.56 2.45
N LYS A 92 -16.66 15.25 2.29
CA LYS A 92 -17.79 14.52 2.89
C LYS A 92 -17.35 13.68 4.09
N ASN A 93 -16.07 13.65 4.42
CA ASN A 93 -15.54 12.83 5.51
C ASN A 93 -16.09 13.33 6.85
N GLU A 94 -16.87 12.50 7.54
CA GLU A 94 -17.61 12.86 8.76
C GLU A 94 -16.72 13.40 9.87
N ALA A 95 -15.53 12.78 10.11
CA ALA A 95 -14.64 13.21 11.17
C ALA A 95 -13.98 14.56 10.86
N LEU A 96 -13.56 14.76 9.59
CA LEU A 96 -12.96 16.03 9.16
C LEU A 96 -13.99 17.17 9.18
N VAL A 97 -15.23 16.91 8.70
CA VAL A 97 -16.33 17.87 8.76
C VAL A 97 -16.65 18.23 10.21
N ALA A 98 -16.73 17.23 11.10
CA ALA A 98 -17.04 17.46 12.53
C ALA A 98 -15.96 18.31 13.23
N ALA A 99 -14.68 18.12 12.89
CA ALA A 99 -13.57 18.95 13.41
C ALA A 99 -13.73 20.42 13.01
N ILE A 100 -14.07 20.69 11.74
CA ILE A 100 -14.27 22.04 11.23
C ILE A 100 -15.53 22.68 11.86
N GLU A 101 -16.64 21.93 11.96
CA GLU A 101 -17.86 22.42 12.58
C GLU A 101 -17.70 22.68 14.10
N ASN A 102 -16.88 21.88 14.80
CA ASN A 102 -16.51 22.18 16.19
C ASN A 102 -15.85 23.55 16.31
N CYS A 103 -14.88 23.87 15.45
CA CYS A 103 -14.23 25.20 15.43
C CYS A 103 -15.23 26.33 15.17
N LYS A 104 -16.12 26.17 14.19
CA LYS A 104 -17.17 27.15 13.90
C LYS A 104 -18.10 27.38 15.07
N LYS A 105 -18.54 26.31 15.71
CA LYS A 105 -19.45 26.36 16.85
C LYS A 105 -18.83 27.01 18.08
N LYS A 106 -17.55 26.74 18.35
CA LYS A 106 -16.82 27.26 19.51
C LYS A 106 -16.14 28.61 19.23
N GLY A 107 -16.05 29.06 17.97
CA GLY A 107 -15.27 30.24 17.57
C GLY A 107 -13.76 30.02 17.82
N SER A 108 -13.30 28.80 17.67
CA SER A 108 -11.93 28.35 17.98
C SER A 108 -11.11 28.10 16.71
N ALA A 109 -9.86 27.68 16.85
CA ALA A 109 -8.96 27.45 15.74
C ALA A 109 -8.91 25.99 15.28
N LEU A 110 -8.59 25.76 14.01
CA LEU A 110 -8.22 24.48 13.47
C LEU A 110 -6.70 24.38 13.36
N HIS A 111 -6.14 23.33 13.93
CA HIS A 111 -4.72 23.01 13.89
C HIS A 111 -4.49 21.76 13.03
N LEU A 112 -3.66 21.89 12.00
CA LEU A 112 -3.25 20.81 11.10
C LEU A 112 -1.81 20.44 11.44
N MET A 113 -1.57 19.24 11.94
CA MET A 113 -0.24 18.77 12.33
C MET A 113 0.19 17.59 11.45
N GLY A 114 1.45 17.52 11.07
CA GLY A 114 1.98 16.39 10.30
C GLY A 114 3.30 16.66 9.61
N LEU A 115 3.86 15.60 9.02
CA LEU A 115 5.12 15.64 8.30
C LEU A 115 4.96 16.45 7.00
N LEU A 116 5.75 17.51 6.86
CA LEU A 116 5.65 18.49 5.78
C LEU A 116 6.60 18.15 4.64
N SER A 117 6.26 17.16 3.85
CA SER A 117 6.99 16.73 2.66
C SER A 117 6.08 16.02 1.64
N ASP A 118 6.61 15.72 0.47
CA ASP A 118 5.98 14.90 -0.58
C ASP A 118 6.50 13.45 -0.60
N GLY A 119 7.30 13.05 0.38
CA GLY A 119 7.93 11.72 0.45
C GLY A 119 6.94 10.54 0.49
N GLY A 120 5.68 10.77 0.90
CA GLY A 120 4.61 9.79 0.77
C GLY A 120 4.71 8.56 1.68
N VAL A 121 5.62 8.54 2.67
CA VAL A 121 5.80 7.42 3.60
C VAL A 121 4.93 7.55 4.84
N HIS A 122 4.85 8.73 5.42
CA HIS A 122 4.07 9.02 6.63
C HIS A 122 2.89 9.96 6.38
N SER A 123 3.05 10.86 5.42
CA SER A 123 2.10 11.90 5.02
C SER A 123 2.35 12.30 3.57
N HIS A 124 1.53 13.20 3.07
CA HIS A 124 1.81 13.88 1.81
C HIS A 124 1.32 15.33 1.87
N ILE A 125 2.14 16.28 1.39
CA ILE A 125 1.86 17.71 1.47
C ILE A 125 0.55 18.10 0.74
N GLU A 126 0.18 17.40 -0.33
CA GLU A 126 -1.09 17.62 -1.03
C GLU A 126 -2.32 17.34 -0.16
N HIS A 127 -2.21 16.41 0.81
CA HIS A 127 -3.28 16.16 1.76
C HIS A 127 -3.48 17.36 2.70
N LEU A 128 -2.38 18.00 3.14
CA LEU A 128 -2.44 19.25 3.89
C LEU A 128 -3.14 20.35 3.10
N TYR A 129 -2.77 20.54 1.83
CA TYR A 129 -3.38 21.53 0.98
C TYR A 129 -4.88 21.30 0.78
N ALA A 130 -5.28 20.04 0.61
CA ALA A 130 -6.70 19.67 0.51
C ALA A 130 -7.46 19.99 1.81
N LEU A 131 -6.89 19.72 2.98
CA LEU A 131 -7.49 20.04 4.28
C LEU A 131 -7.63 21.55 4.50
N VAL A 132 -6.62 22.35 4.11
CA VAL A 132 -6.70 23.82 4.20
C VAL A 132 -7.81 24.36 3.27
N ARG A 133 -7.90 23.88 2.02
CA ARG A 133 -8.98 24.24 1.09
C ARG A 133 -10.33 23.87 1.67
N MET A 134 -10.49 22.61 2.15
CA MET A 134 -11.72 22.15 2.79
C MET A 134 -12.16 23.07 3.93
N ALA A 135 -11.26 23.37 4.86
CA ALA A 135 -11.58 24.21 6.00
C ALA A 135 -11.95 25.65 5.57
N LYS A 136 -11.26 26.22 4.58
CA LYS A 136 -11.56 27.52 3.98
C LYS A 136 -12.92 27.53 3.31
N ASP A 137 -13.24 26.53 2.49
CA ASP A 137 -14.50 26.43 1.75
C ASP A 137 -15.69 26.26 2.70
N MET A 138 -15.47 25.63 3.87
CA MET A 138 -16.45 25.55 4.96
C MET A 138 -16.52 26.82 5.82
N GLY A 139 -15.72 27.84 5.52
CA GLY A 139 -15.80 29.18 6.12
C GLY A 139 -14.90 29.43 7.33
N LEU A 140 -13.88 28.57 7.60
CA LEU A 140 -12.90 28.87 8.62
C LEU A 140 -11.83 29.86 8.12
N THR A 141 -11.38 30.71 9.05
CA THR A 141 -10.29 31.68 8.82
C THR A 141 -9.09 31.44 9.72
N GLU A 142 -9.30 30.83 10.87
CA GLU A 142 -8.27 30.54 11.88
C GLU A 142 -7.76 29.09 11.67
N ILE A 143 -6.84 28.92 10.69
CA ILE A 143 -6.26 27.64 10.30
C ILE A 143 -4.74 27.73 10.50
N TYR A 144 -4.20 26.90 11.37
CA TYR A 144 -2.78 26.90 11.74
C TYR A 144 -2.14 25.55 11.43
N VAL A 145 -0.93 25.57 10.90
CA VAL A 145 -0.17 24.39 10.49
C VAL A 145 1.03 24.19 11.40
N HIS A 146 1.20 22.99 11.90
CA HIS A 146 2.33 22.54 12.69
C HIS A 146 3.14 21.55 11.85
N GLY A 147 4.16 22.05 11.16
CA GLY A 147 4.99 21.26 10.24
C GLY A 147 6.05 20.45 10.97
N LEU A 148 5.99 19.13 10.86
CA LEU A 148 7.10 18.26 11.22
C LEU A 148 8.00 18.11 10.00
N LEU A 149 9.33 18.34 10.17
CA LEU A 149 10.28 18.36 9.07
C LEU A 149 10.89 16.98 8.87
N ASP A 150 11.08 16.57 7.61
CA ASP A 150 11.37 15.20 7.23
C ASP A 150 12.88 14.88 7.25
N GLY A 151 13.57 15.07 6.16
CA GLY A 151 15.00 14.79 5.99
C GLY A 151 15.39 13.31 5.97
N ARG A 152 14.41 12.38 5.91
CA ARG A 152 14.62 10.93 5.77
C ARG A 152 14.00 10.37 4.52
N ASP A 153 12.74 10.73 4.27
CA ASP A 153 11.96 10.22 3.14
C ASP A 153 12.11 11.14 1.92
N VAL A 154 12.76 12.29 2.12
CA VAL A 154 13.16 13.30 1.14
C VAL A 154 14.59 13.76 1.45
N PRO A 155 15.27 14.55 0.56
CA PRO A 155 16.63 15.03 0.82
C PRO A 155 16.78 15.70 2.18
N PRO A 156 17.93 15.52 2.87
CA PRO A 156 18.11 15.88 4.28
C PRO A 156 17.97 17.37 4.63
N SER A 157 18.03 18.27 3.63
CA SER A 157 17.98 19.73 3.81
C SER A 157 17.05 20.36 2.78
N SER A 158 15.83 19.86 2.66
CA SER A 158 14.80 20.29 1.71
C SER A 158 13.59 20.97 2.37
N ALA A 159 13.50 20.95 3.72
CA ALA A 159 12.30 21.40 4.43
C ALA A 159 11.99 22.90 4.21
N ALA A 160 13.01 23.75 4.05
CA ALA A 160 12.78 25.17 3.80
C ALA A 160 12.02 25.40 2.47
N ASP A 161 12.28 24.58 1.45
CA ASP A 161 11.60 24.69 0.16
C ASP A 161 10.14 24.19 0.26
N PHE A 162 9.88 23.15 1.06
CA PHE A 162 8.51 22.70 1.37
C PHE A 162 7.72 23.76 2.17
N ILE A 163 8.38 24.47 3.09
CA ILE A 163 7.77 25.59 3.83
C ILE A 163 7.39 26.73 2.88
N ASP A 164 8.29 27.12 1.97
CA ASP A 164 8.03 28.17 0.97
C ASP A 164 6.90 27.75 0.04
N ALA A 165 6.91 26.51 -0.45
CA ALA A 165 5.83 25.97 -1.28
C ALA A 165 4.49 25.98 -0.55
N ALA A 166 4.46 25.58 0.73
CA ALA A 166 3.25 25.60 1.56
C ALA A 166 2.73 27.02 1.74
N ASN A 167 3.59 27.98 2.07
CA ASN A 167 3.20 29.40 2.19
C ASN A 167 2.64 29.97 0.88
N ALA A 168 3.25 29.63 -0.26
CA ALA A 168 2.77 30.02 -1.57
C ALA A 168 1.38 29.43 -1.89
N GLU A 169 1.15 28.16 -1.54
CA GLU A 169 -0.15 27.51 -1.74
C GLU A 169 -1.22 28.07 -0.80
N PHE A 170 -0.89 28.34 0.47
CA PHE A 170 -1.79 28.97 1.43
C PHE A 170 -2.19 30.40 0.98
N ALA A 171 -1.26 31.14 0.38
CA ALA A 171 -1.58 32.45 -0.21
C ALA A 171 -2.58 32.33 -1.38
N LYS A 172 -2.46 31.32 -2.25
CA LYS A 172 -3.43 31.05 -3.33
C LYS A 172 -4.79 30.62 -2.78
N ILE A 173 -4.83 29.78 -1.76
CA ILE A 173 -6.07 29.36 -1.10
C ILE A 173 -6.71 30.55 -0.35
N GLY A 174 -5.91 31.49 0.13
CA GLY A 174 -6.34 32.61 0.97
C GLY A 174 -6.61 32.21 2.42
N ALA A 175 -6.00 31.12 2.90
CA ALA A 175 -6.11 30.64 4.27
C ALA A 175 -4.92 29.72 4.61
N GLY A 176 -4.70 29.50 5.92
CA GLY A 176 -3.60 28.69 6.44
C GLY A 176 -2.39 29.55 6.82
N LYS A 177 -1.80 29.24 7.96
CA LYS A 177 -0.55 29.87 8.45
C LYS A 177 0.29 28.81 9.13
N ILE A 178 1.58 28.75 8.83
CA ILE A 178 2.52 27.93 9.61
C ILE A 178 2.68 28.55 11.00
N ALA A 179 2.42 27.76 12.04
CA ALA A 179 2.48 28.19 13.45
C ALA A 179 3.71 27.65 14.18
N THR A 180 4.11 26.43 13.87
CA THR A 180 5.36 25.86 14.38
C THR A 180 6.01 24.97 13.32
N VAL A 181 7.33 24.88 13.36
CA VAL A 181 8.10 23.88 12.61
C VAL A 181 9.10 23.20 13.55
N MET A 182 9.35 21.90 13.34
CA MET A 182 10.34 21.15 14.11
C MET A 182 10.70 19.86 13.38
N GLY A 183 11.91 19.38 13.55
CA GLY A 183 12.35 18.12 12.99
C GLY A 183 11.53 16.92 13.52
N ARG A 184 11.36 15.90 12.70
CA ARG A 184 10.64 14.66 13.05
C ARG A 184 11.24 13.95 14.27
N PHE A 185 12.51 14.22 14.60
CA PHE A 185 13.18 13.74 15.80
C PHE A 185 12.43 14.11 17.09
N TYR A 186 11.75 15.27 17.13
CA TYR A 186 10.97 15.74 18.27
C TYR A 186 9.50 15.35 18.21
N GLY A 187 8.85 15.58 17.06
CA GLY A 187 7.40 15.41 16.91
C GLY A 187 6.97 14.03 16.42
N MET A 188 7.90 13.15 16.04
CA MET A 188 7.63 11.82 15.50
C MET A 188 8.52 10.75 16.14
N ASP A 189 8.77 10.86 17.45
CA ASP A 189 9.42 9.79 18.22
C ASP A 189 8.55 8.53 18.27
N ARG A 190 9.18 7.37 18.44
CA ARG A 190 8.51 6.06 18.63
C ARG A 190 9.21 5.18 19.65
N ASP A 191 10.15 5.75 20.40
CA ASP A 191 11.03 5.05 21.34
C ASP A 191 10.82 5.51 22.78
N ASN A 192 9.64 6.18 23.07
CA ASN A 192 9.25 6.73 24.37
C ASN A 192 10.26 7.75 24.93
N ARG A 193 10.90 8.52 24.06
CA ARG A 193 11.81 9.60 24.44
C ARG A 193 11.01 10.84 24.77
N TRP A 194 10.38 10.80 25.94
CA TRP A 194 9.51 11.89 26.42
C TRP A 194 10.23 13.23 26.59
N ASP A 195 11.55 13.22 26.75
CA ASP A 195 12.41 14.41 26.70
C ASP A 195 12.38 15.13 25.34
N ARG A 196 12.17 14.39 24.25
CA ARG A 196 12.02 14.93 22.88
C ARG A 196 10.58 15.36 22.63
N VAL A 197 9.64 14.43 22.85
CA VAL A 197 8.21 14.67 22.66
C VAL A 197 7.70 15.83 23.51
N GLY A 198 8.21 15.97 24.72
CA GLY A 198 7.89 17.10 25.62
C GLY A 198 8.28 18.47 25.06
N LYS A 199 9.40 18.55 24.33
CA LYS A 199 9.82 19.80 23.64
C LYS A 199 8.86 20.12 22.50
N ALA A 200 8.45 19.11 21.72
CA ALA A 200 7.46 19.30 20.67
C ALA A 200 6.12 19.78 21.24
N TYR A 201 5.62 19.11 22.28
CA TYR A 201 4.39 19.51 22.97
C TYR A 201 4.47 20.94 23.54
N ALA A 202 5.62 21.31 24.13
CA ALA A 202 5.82 22.67 24.69
C ALA A 202 5.75 23.74 23.60
N ALA A 203 6.29 23.50 22.42
CA ALA A 203 6.17 24.42 21.28
C ALA A 203 4.73 24.52 20.78
N LEU A 204 4.03 23.39 20.67
CA LEU A 204 2.66 23.32 20.16
C LEU A 204 1.65 23.98 21.10
N VAL A 205 1.82 23.83 22.42
CA VAL A 205 0.84 24.26 23.46
C VAL A 205 1.27 25.54 24.19
N TYR A 206 2.53 25.64 24.59
CA TYR A 206 3.01 26.76 25.39
C TYR A 206 3.74 27.84 24.59
N GLY A 207 4.05 27.55 23.32
CA GLY A 207 4.82 28.45 22.46
C GLY A 207 6.29 28.53 22.88
N GLU A 208 6.82 27.48 23.49
CA GLU A 208 8.22 27.39 23.93
C GLU A 208 9.08 26.81 22.79
N GLY A 209 10.10 27.54 22.40
CA GLY A 209 11.00 27.17 21.32
C GLY A 209 11.77 28.37 20.79
N ILE A 210 12.40 28.21 19.64
CA ILE A 210 13.03 29.33 18.93
C ILE A 210 11.91 30.21 18.36
N LEU A 211 11.90 31.50 18.69
CA LEU A 211 10.91 32.44 18.15
C LEU A 211 11.42 33.06 16.85
N THR A 212 10.54 33.14 15.87
CA THR A 212 10.82 33.76 14.56
C THR A 212 9.54 34.26 13.91
N ASP A 213 9.67 35.19 12.97
CA ASP A 213 8.61 35.63 12.10
C ASP A 213 8.62 34.91 10.72
N ASP A 214 9.73 34.21 10.41
CA ASP A 214 9.93 33.47 9.15
C ASP A 214 10.45 32.04 9.41
N ALA A 215 9.57 31.08 9.19
CA ALA A 215 9.87 29.66 9.39
C ALA A 215 10.95 29.14 8.43
N ALA A 216 10.90 29.50 7.16
CA ALA A 216 11.85 29.03 6.15
C ALA A 216 13.25 29.61 6.38
N ALA A 217 13.34 30.89 6.74
CA ALA A 217 14.61 31.51 7.10
C ALA A 217 15.22 30.89 8.35
N ALA A 218 14.42 30.59 9.38
CA ALA A 218 14.89 29.91 10.59
C ALA A 218 15.42 28.50 10.30
N VAL A 219 14.76 27.74 9.42
CA VAL A 219 15.21 26.40 8.99
C VAL A 219 16.51 26.50 8.19
N ARG A 220 16.63 27.42 7.22
CA ARG A 220 17.89 27.64 6.48
C ARG A 220 19.04 28.00 7.41
N LYS A 221 18.77 28.83 8.41
CA LYS A 221 19.77 29.20 9.42
C LYS A 221 20.19 27.99 10.29
N SER A 222 19.28 27.05 10.56
CA SER A 222 19.61 25.86 11.35
C SER A 222 20.64 24.97 10.65
N TYR A 223 20.68 24.95 9.32
CA TYR A 223 21.67 24.19 8.55
C TYR A 223 23.10 24.72 8.69
N GLU A 224 23.29 25.92 9.22
CA GLU A 224 24.60 26.49 9.54
C GLU A 224 25.10 26.03 10.92
N THR A 225 24.25 25.38 11.72
CA THR A 225 24.56 24.89 13.05
C THR A 225 25.23 23.53 12.98
N ILE A 226 26.28 23.35 13.76
CA ILE A 226 27.02 22.09 13.87
C ILE A 226 26.62 21.44 15.20
N ASP A 227 26.30 20.15 15.19
CA ASP A 227 25.98 19.35 16.36
C ASP A 227 27.22 18.96 17.17
N GLU A 228 27.02 18.24 18.27
CA GLU A 228 28.10 17.76 19.16
C GLU A 228 29.07 16.79 18.48
N ASP A 229 28.65 16.13 17.38
CA ASP A 229 29.46 15.22 16.58
C ASP A 229 30.19 15.92 15.42
N GLY A 230 30.07 17.24 15.30
CA GLY A 230 30.72 18.04 14.27
C GLY A 230 30.03 17.99 12.91
N LYS A 231 28.74 17.59 12.83
CA LYS A 231 27.94 17.53 11.60
C LYS A 231 26.95 18.69 11.56
N TYR A 232 26.68 19.18 10.35
CA TYR A 232 25.62 20.16 10.14
C TYR A 232 24.25 19.56 10.43
N LEU A 233 23.39 20.36 11.08
CA LEU A 233 21.99 19.95 11.32
C LEU A 233 21.25 19.77 9.99
N THR A 234 20.40 18.75 9.98
CA THR A 234 19.46 18.46 8.88
C THR A 234 18.03 18.68 9.32
N ASP A 235 17.08 18.60 8.43
CA ASP A 235 15.65 18.77 8.67
C ASP A 235 15.15 17.97 9.88
N GLU A 236 15.60 16.72 9.99
CA GLU A 236 15.22 15.81 11.07
C GLU A 236 15.45 16.36 12.46
N PHE A 237 16.53 17.17 12.64
CA PHE A 237 17.00 17.63 13.95
C PHE A 237 16.73 19.12 14.21
N VAL A 238 16.00 19.81 13.33
CA VAL A 238 15.62 21.21 13.55
C VAL A 238 14.87 21.33 14.87
N LEU A 239 15.37 22.22 15.73
CA LEU A 239 14.77 22.47 17.04
C LEU A 239 13.35 23.03 16.91
N PRO A 240 12.44 22.74 17.87
CA PRO A 240 11.11 23.31 17.88
C PRO A 240 11.16 24.83 17.76
N THR A 241 10.57 25.34 16.69
CA THR A 241 10.55 26.74 16.29
C THR A 241 9.10 27.22 16.18
N VAL A 242 8.84 28.35 16.75
CA VAL A 242 7.51 28.93 16.96
C VAL A 242 7.40 30.22 16.17
N ILE A 243 6.37 30.35 15.34
CA ILE A 243 6.15 31.53 14.50
C ILE A 243 5.31 32.56 15.26
N GLU A 244 5.86 33.78 15.37
CA GLU A 244 5.21 34.89 16.06
C GLU A 244 3.88 35.30 15.41
N GLY A 245 2.94 35.80 16.21
CA GLY A 245 1.62 36.24 15.72
C GLY A 245 0.68 35.08 15.30
N THR A 246 1.02 33.83 15.58
CA THR A 246 0.15 32.66 15.35
C THR A 246 -0.40 32.10 16.65
N LYS A 247 -1.49 31.31 16.57
CA LYS A 247 -2.08 30.68 17.76
C LYS A 247 -1.43 29.34 18.10
N ARG A 248 -1.47 28.98 19.37
CA ARG A 248 -1.09 27.68 19.92
C ARG A 248 -2.33 26.83 20.11
N ILE A 249 -2.14 25.53 20.21
CA ILE A 249 -3.23 24.59 20.49
C ILE A 249 -3.76 24.87 21.91
N ALA A 250 -5.05 25.13 22.02
CA ALA A 250 -5.73 25.46 23.27
C ALA A 250 -7.05 24.69 23.40
N SER A 251 -7.57 24.60 24.63
CA SER A 251 -8.88 23.96 24.87
C SER A 251 -9.99 24.60 24.04
N GLY A 252 -10.80 23.78 23.42
CA GLY A 252 -11.85 24.17 22.50
C GLY A 252 -11.48 24.05 21.02
N ASP A 253 -10.19 23.99 20.70
CA ASP A 253 -9.72 23.86 19.32
C ASP A 253 -9.93 22.46 18.75
N SER A 254 -9.81 22.36 17.44
CA SER A 254 -9.72 21.07 16.75
C SER A 254 -8.31 20.83 16.22
N VAL A 255 -7.85 19.59 16.32
CA VAL A 255 -6.56 19.16 15.77
C VAL A 255 -6.82 18.04 14.76
N ILE A 256 -6.25 18.15 13.56
CA ILE A 256 -6.20 17.07 12.57
C ILE A 256 -4.74 16.71 12.37
N PHE A 257 -4.36 15.50 12.77
CA PHE A 257 -3.02 14.97 12.48
C PHE A 257 -3.06 14.23 11.15
N PHE A 258 -2.50 14.83 10.10
CA PHE A 258 -2.64 14.36 8.71
C PHE A 258 -1.64 13.25 8.30
N ASN A 259 -0.81 12.75 9.21
CA ASN A 259 -0.03 11.54 8.99
C ASN A 259 -0.96 10.32 8.87
N PHE A 260 -0.77 9.49 7.84
CA PHE A 260 -1.54 8.27 7.65
C PHE A 260 -0.82 7.00 8.15
N ARG A 261 0.51 7.04 8.35
CA ARG A 261 1.26 5.93 8.93
C ARG A 261 1.32 6.09 10.46
N PRO A 262 0.88 5.04 11.22
CA PRO A 262 0.61 5.19 12.66
C PRO A 262 1.84 5.15 13.56
N ASP A 263 2.93 4.44 13.18
CA ASP A 263 4.03 4.07 14.07
C ASP A 263 4.69 5.26 14.79
N ARG A 264 4.85 6.39 14.11
CA ARG A 264 5.45 7.62 14.67
C ARG A 264 4.43 8.71 15.05
N ALA A 265 3.14 8.44 14.87
CA ALA A 265 2.08 9.36 15.24
C ALA A 265 1.51 9.09 16.64
N ARG A 266 1.70 7.89 17.18
CA ARG A 266 1.08 7.43 18.43
C ARG A 266 1.51 8.26 19.64
N GLU A 267 2.80 8.46 19.83
CA GLU A 267 3.33 9.07 21.05
C GLU A 267 2.89 10.52 21.22
N ILE A 268 3.10 11.36 20.22
CA ILE A 268 2.65 12.76 20.29
C ILE A 268 1.13 12.87 20.42
N THR A 269 0.36 12.00 19.75
CA THR A 269 -1.11 11.97 19.88
C THR A 269 -1.51 11.67 21.32
N ARG A 270 -0.92 10.64 21.97
CA ARG A 270 -1.22 10.30 23.37
C ARG A 270 -0.98 11.47 24.32
N THR A 271 -0.02 12.33 24.05
CA THR A 271 0.22 13.51 24.91
C THR A 271 -0.97 14.46 24.94
N PHE A 272 -1.81 14.49 23.91
CA PHE A 272 -3.00 15.33 23.83
C PHE A 272 -4.26 14.64 24.33
N VAL A 273 -4.43 13.35 24.04
CA VAL A 273 -5.73 12.68 24.12
C VAL A 273 -5.85 11.66 25.26
N ASP A 274 -4.73 11.19 25.82
CA ASP A 274 -4.73 10.18 26.86
C ASP A 274 -4.81 10.83 28.26
N PRO A 275 -5.91 10.62 29.01
CA PRO A 275 -6.03 11.16 30.36
C PRO A 275 -4.98 10.59 31.33
N ASP A 276 -4.55 9.33 31.10
CA ASP A 276 -3.60 8.62 31.95
C ASP A 276 -2.12 8.82 31.50
N PHE A 277 -1.87 9.72 30.55
CA PHE A 277 -0.52 10.02 30.09
C PHE A 277 0.38 10.54 31.19
N ALA A 278 1.51 9.88 31.42
CA ALA A 278 2.48 10.16 32.49
C ALA A 278 3.92 10.38 31.97
N GLY A 279 4.15 10.54 30.68
CA GLY A 279 5.50 10.71 30.10
C GLY A 279 6.19 12.03 30.53
N PHE A 280 5.39 13.09 30.72
CA PHE A 280 5.82 14.37 31.27
C PHE A 280 4.62 15.13 31.89
N GLU A 281 4.88 16.14 32.70
CA GLU A 281 3.83 16.96 33.30
C GLU A 281 3.23 17.93 32.25
N ARG A 282 1.91 17.82 32.03
CA ARG A 282 1.13 18.78 31.23
C ARG A 282 0.72 19.95 32.11
N ARG A 283 1.39 21.10 31.96
CA ARG A 283 1.05 22.34 32.70
C ARG A 283 -0.36 22.80 32.33
N GLY A 284 -1.24 22.85 33.29
CA GLY A 284 -2.67 23.18 33.09
C GLY A 284 -3.55 21.95 32.77
N GLY A 285 -3.00 20.74 32.81
CA GLY A 285 -3.74 19.49 32.61
C GLY A 285 -3.95 19.13 31.14
N MET A 286 -4.89 18.21 30.92
CA MET A 286 -5.29 17.79 29.58
C MET A 286 -6.17 18.86 28.92
N LEU A 287 -5.92 19.17 27.65
CA LEU A 287 -6.73 20.08 26.86
C LEU A 287 -8.05 19.40 26.40
N ASP A 288 -9.16 20.15 26.39
CA ASP A 288 -10.40 19.73 25.77
C ASP A 288 -10.31 19.99 24.25
N LEU A 289 -9.95 18.99 23.48
CA LEU A 289 -9.74 19.09 22.03
C LEU A 289 -10.73 18.20 21.27
N PHE A 290 -11.10 18.63 20.07
CA PHE A 290 -11.63 17.72 19.07
C PHE A 290 -10.46 17.20 18.22
N TYR A 291 -10.01 15.97 18.50
CA TYR A 291 -8.80 15.42 17.88
C TYR A 291 -9.13 14.37 16.82
N VAL A 292 -8.60 14.57 15.60
CA VAL A 292 -8.77 13.65 14.48
C VAL A 292 -7.43 13.07 14.07
N CYS A 293 -7.34 11.74 14.08
CA CYS A 293 -6.27 10.98 13.46
C CYS A 293 -6.64 10.71 12.01
N MET A 294 -5.72 10.93 11.07
CA MET A 294 -5.97 10.66 9.66
C MET A 294 -6.34 9.19 9.41
N THR A 295 -5.63 8.27 10.06
CA THR A 295 -5.92 6.84 10.10
C THR A 295 -6.02 6.36 11.54
N GLN A 296 -6.38 5.12 11.77
CA GLN A 296 -6.38 4.53 13.12
C GLN A 296 -4.96 4.28 13.60
N TYR A 297 -4.43 5.15 14.47
CA TYR A 297 -3.07 4.98 15.00
C TYR A 297 -2.98 3.86 16.05
N ASP A 298 -4.01 3.69 16.85
CA ASP A 298 -4.13 2.65 17.87
C ASP A 298 -5.62 2.47 18.21
N ALA A 299 -6.09 1.23 18.20
CA ALA A 299 -7.49 0.93 18.53
C ALA A 299 -7.87 1.26 19.98
N SER A 300 -6.89 1.31 20.89
CA SER A 300 -7.07 1.65 22.32
C SER A 300 -6.93 3.15 22.62
N MET A 301 -6.68 3.99 21.62
CA MET A 301 -6.44 5.42 21.83
C MET A 301 -7.74 6.14 22.15
N PRO A 302 -7.85 6.79 23.35
CA PRO A 302 -9.07 7.45 23.75
C PRO A 302 -9.20 8.86 23.11
N ASN A 303 -10.41 9.41 23.15
CA ASN A 303 -10.71 10.81 22.80
C ASN A 303 -10.25 11.23 21.41
N VAL A 304 -10.31 10.31 20.43
CA VAL A 304 -9.98 10.58 19.03
C VAL A 304 -11.11 10.17 18.09
N GLU A 305 -11.26 10.93 17.02
CA GLU A 305 -11.96 10.51 15.82
C GLU A 305 -10.95 10.02 14.78
N VAL A 306 -11.39 9.13 13.88
CA VAL A 306 -10.57 8.57 12.80
C VAL A 306 -11.20 8.92 11.46
N ALA A 307 -10.46 9.69 10.62
CA ALA A 307 -10.96 10.12 9.32
C ALA A 307 -11.05 8.95 8.33
N TYR A 308 -10.01 8.16 8.21
CA TYR A 308 -9.97 6.99 7.33
C TYR A 308 -9.80 5.73 8.18
N LYS A 309 -10.93 5.15 8.56
CA LYS A 309 -10.96 3.90 9.34
C LYS A 309 -10.34 2.75 8.54
N PRO A 310 -9.76 1.72 9.23
CA PRO A 310 -9.24 0.53 8.56
C PRO A 310 -10.28 -0.08 7.62
N GLN A 311 -9.84 -0.48 6.43
CA GLN A 311 -10.71 -1.16 5.49
C GLN A 311 -10.88 -2.62 5.95
N SER A 312 -12.11 -3.04 6.16
CA SER A 312 -12.43 -4.45 6.37
C SER A 312 -12.61 -5.11 5.00
N LEU A 313 -11.76 -6.07 4.67
CA LEU A 313 -11.88 -6.85 3.45
C LEU A 313 -12.82 -8.05 3.67
N LYS A 314 -14.11 -7.76 3.85
CA LYS A 314 -15.16 -8.79 3.90
C LYS A 314 -15.44 -9.35 2.51
N ASN A 315 -15.98 -10.55 2.46
CA ASN A 315 -16.34 -11.24 1.23
C ASN A 315 -15.15 -11.33 0.25
N THR A 316 -13.94 -11.66 0.77
CA THR A 316 -12.86 -12.10 -0.12
C THR A 316 -13.26 -13.41 -0.81
N LEU A 317 -12.61 -13.76 -1.91
CA LEU A 317 -12.94 -14.98 -2.64
C LEU A 317 -12.92 -16.22 -1.72
N GLY A 318 -11.89 -16.35 -0.86
CA GLY A 318 -11.77 -17.48 0.07
C GLY A 318 -12.93 -17.55 1.08
N GLU A 319 -13.27 -16.42 1.68
CA GLU A 319 -14.41 -16.30 2.60
C GLU A 319 -15.73 -16.66 1.92
N TYR A 320 -15.97 -16.06 0.75
CA TYR A 320 -17.21 -16.25 0.00
C TYR A 320 -17.39 -17.68 -0.51
N LEU A 321 -16.32 -18.33 -1.01
CA LEU A 321 -16.34 -19.73 -1.40
C LEU A 321 -16.67 -20.64 -0.20
N ALA A 322 -16.11 -20.35 0.97
CA ALA A 322 -16.40 -21.07 2.21
C ALA A 322 -17.86 -20.93 2.65
N GLU A 323 -18.44 -19.73 2.54
CA GLU A 323 -19.87 -19.49 2.81
C GLU A 323 -20.78 -20.27 1.86
N LYS A 324 -20.40 -20.39 0.58
CA LYS A 324 -21.10 -21.22 -0.43
C LYS A 324 -20.86 -22.71 -0.25
N GLY A 325 -20.05 -23.12 0.75
CA GLY A 325 -19.76 -24.51 1.05
C GLY A 325 -18.82 -25.20 0.07
N MET A 326 -18.10 -24.43 -0.76
CA MET A 326 -17.15 -24.95 -1.75
C MET A 326 -15.84 -25.36 -1.09
N THR A 327 -15.17 -26.33 -1.70
CA THR A 327 -13.86 -26.82 -1.27
C THR A 327 -12.76 -26.08 -2.03
N GLN A 328 -11.75 -25.62 -1.32
CA GLN A 328 -10.67 -24.84 -1.92
C GLN A 328 -9.28 -25.29 -1.44
N LEU A 329 -8.28 -25.15 -2.28
CA LEU A 329 -6.88 -25.40 -1.97
C LEU A 329 -6.02 -24.18 -2.23
N ARG A 330 -5.10 -23.89 -1.32
CA ARG A 330 -4.00 -22.94 -1.48
C ARG A 330 -2.69 -23.70 -1.57
N ILE A 331 -1.89 -23.44 -2.58
CA ILE A 331 -0.62 -24.14 -2.74
C ILE A 331 0.46 -23.21 -3.31
N ALA A 332 1.60 -23.17 -2.63
CA ALA A 332 2.81 -22.49 -3.05
C ALA A 332 4.03 -23.04 -2.30
N GLU A 333 5.21 -22.65 -2.72
CA GLU A 333 6.43 -22.81 -1.93
C GLU A 333 6.58 -21.69 -0.87
N THR A 334 7.52 -21.88 0.10
CA THR A 334 7.66 -21.03 1.29
C THR A 334 7.64 -19.53 0.99
N GLU A 335 8.35 -19.07 -0.04
CA GLU A 335 8.48 -17.65 -0.38
C GLU A 335 7.13 -17.00 -0.76
N LYS A 336 6.22 -17.76 -1.30
CA LYS A 336 4.91 -17.26 -1.79
C LYS A 336 3.70 -17.86 -1.06
N TYR A 337 3.93 -18.64 0.01
CA TYR A 337 2.84 -19.24 0.77
C TYR A 337 1.92 -18.21 1.44
N ALA A 338 2.49 -17.19 2.07
CA ALA A 338 1.73 -16.10 2.68
C ALA A 338 0.90 -15.32 1.63
N HIS A 339 1.37 -15.26 0.38
CA HIS A 339 0.68 -14.54 -0.69
C HIS A 339 -0.62 -15.24 -1.11
N VAL A 340 -0.60 -16.55 -1.27
CA VAL A 340 -1.81 -17.33 -1.59
C VAL A 340 -2.73 -17.61 -0.39
N THR A 341 -2.30 -17.29 0.84
CA THR A 341 -3.05 -17.48 2.09
C THR A 341 -3.41 -16.16 2.73
N PHE A 342 -2.56 -15.59 3.58
CA PHE A 342 -2.79 -14.38 4.36
C PHE A 342 -3.20 -13.18 3.50
N PHE A 343 -2.40 -12.83 2.49
CA PHE A 343 -2.69 -11.66 1.64
C PHE A 343 -3.91 -11.89 0.75
N PHE A 344 -4.03 -13.05 0.16
CA PHE A 344 -5.19 -13.43 -0.66
C PHE A 344 -6.50 -13.43 0.15
N ASN A 345 -6.43 -13.78 1.42
CA ASN A 345 -7.56 -13.75 2.36
C ASN A 345 -7.76 -12.38 3.03
N GLY A 346 -7.13 -11.31 2.50
CA GLY A 346 -7.34 -9.94 2.99
C GLY A 346 -6.76 -9.68 4.38
N GLY A 347 -5.67 -10.35 4.76
CA GLY A 347 -5.01 -10.22 6.06
C GLY A 347 -5.56 -11.17 7.13
N VAL A 348 -6.30 -12.20 6.73
CA VAL A 348 -6.83 -13.23 7.63
C VAL A 348 -5.92 -14.46 7.59
N GLU A 349 -5.30 -14.79 8.73
CA GLU A 349 -4.38 -15.92 8.86
C GLU A 349 -5.10 -17.28 8.98
N VAL A 350 -6.28 -17.27 9.59
CA VAL A 350 -7.04 -18.50 9.87
C VAL A 350 -7.60 -19.09 8.57
N GLU A 351 -7.49 -20.41 8.44
CA GLU A 351 -8.11 -21.17 7.35
C GLU A 351 -9.63 -21.02 7.37
N TYR A 352 -10.22 -20.73 6.22
CA TYR A 352 -11.67 -20.74 6.09
C TYR A 352 -12.22 -22.17 6.07
N ARG A 353 -13.48 -22.35 6.37
CA ARG A 353 -14.14 -23.65 6.28
C ARG A 353 -13.96 -24.22 4.86
N ASN A 354 -13.53 -25.50 4.77
CA ASN A 354 -13.25 -26.22 3.53
C ASN A 354 -12.05 -25.65 2.73
N GLU A 355 -11.16 -24.89 3.36
CA GLU A 355 -9.88 -24.47 2.82
C GLU A 355 -8.79 -25.42 3.30
N ASP A 356 -8.10 -26.08 2.37
CA ASP A 356 -6.87 -26.81 2.64
C ASP A 356 -5.67 -26.00 2.17
N ARG A 357 -4.52 -26.20 2.80
CA ARG A 357 -3.27 -25.53 2.47
C ARG A 357 -2.14 -26.53 2.28
N ILE A 358 -1.38 -26.37 1.20
CA ILE A 358 -0.17 -27.15 0.94
C ILE A 358 1.01 -26.21 0.85
N LEU A 359 1.92 -26.30 1.81
CA LEU A 359 3.20 -25.61 1.81
C LEU A 359 4.29 -26.57 1.31
N VAL A 360 5.06 -26.14 0.31
CA VAL A 360 6.27 -26.81 -0.16
C VAL A 360 7.47 -25.99 0.29
N ALA A 361 8.47 -26.61 0.92
CA ALA A 361 9.65 -25.90 1.38
C ALA A 361 10.47 -25.38 0.18
N SER A 362 10.84 -24.11 0.18
CA SER A 362 11.77 -23.53 -0.78
C SER A 362 13.18 -24.09 -0.55
N PRO A 363 14.05 -24.14 -1.59
CA PRO A 363 15.41 -24.63 -1.45
C PRO A 363 16.25 -23.74 -0.54
N LYS A 364 17.13 -24.36 0.26
CA LYS A 364 18.02 -23.66 1.19
C LYS A 364 19.32 -23.24 0.49
N VAL A 365 19.23 -22.26 -0.40
CA VAL A 365 20.37 -21.65 -1.10
C VAL A 365 20.57 -20.21 -0.65
N ALA A 366 21.76 -19.65 -0.90
CA ALA A 366 22.02 -18.26 -0.51
C ALA A 366 21.24 -17.26 -1.38
N THR A 367 21.14 -17.53 -2.68
CA THR A 367 20.38 -16.77 -3.68
C THR A 367 19.78 -17.74 -4.69
N TYR A 368 18.62 -17.43 -5.25
CA TYR A 368 17.85 -18.37 -6.09
C TYR A 368 18.40 -18.53 -7.51
N ASP A 369 19.35 -17.71 -7.95
CA ASP A 369 20.13 -17.96 -9.17
C ASP A 369 20.98 -19.25 -9.10
N MET A 370 21.33 -19.69 -7.88
CA MET A 370 22.03 -20.96 -7.66
C MET A 370 21.13 -22.20 -7.89
N GLN A 371 19.84 -22.03 -7.81
CA GLN A 371 18.83 -23.07 -8.07
C GLN A 371 17.56 -22.44 -8.67
N PRO A 372 17.57 -22.05 -9.95
CA PRO A 372 16.43 -21.32 -10.58
C PRO A 372 15.14 -22.10 -10.65
N GLU A 373 15.20 -23.43 -10.64
CA GLU A 373 14.05 -24.31 -10.57
C GLU A 373 13.26 -24.15 -9.27
N MET A 374 13.92 -23.67 -8.21
CA MET A 374 13.38 -23.53 -6.87
C MET A 374 12.63 -24.81 -6.45
N SER A 375 11.37 -24.71 -6.02
CA SER A 375 10.51 -25.84 -5.70
C SER A 375 9.32 -25.98 -6.65
N ALA A 376 9.42 -25.45 -7.88
CA ALA A 376 8.31 -25.49 -8.82
C ALA A 376 7.89 -26.92 -9.19
N GLU A 377 8.84 -27.86 -9.40
CA GLU A 377 8.50 -29.23 -9.73
C GLU A 377 7.76 -29.95 -8.59
N PRO A 378 8.23 -29.93 -7.32
CA PRO A 378 7.46 -30.48 -6.19
C PRO A 378 6.09 -29.81 -5.97
N VAL A 379 5.96 -28.50 -6.21
CA VAL A 379 4.66 -27.81 -6.19
C VAL A 379 3.77 -28.35 -7.29
N CYS A 380 4.30 -28.49 -8.52
CA CYS A 380 3.60 -29.01 -9.67
C CYS A 380 3.11 -30.45 -9.45
N ASP A 381 3.92 -31.33 -8.88
CA ASP A 381 3.54 -32.72 -8.54
C ASP A 381 2.32 -32.71 -7.62
N LYS A 382 2.40 -31.97 -6.51
CA LYS A 382 1.33 -31.90 -5.49
C LYS A 382 0.04 -31.27 -6.04
N VAL A 383 0.13 -30.23 -6.87
CA VAL A 383 -1.08 -29.62 -7.44
C VAL A 383 -1.72 -30.53 -8.47
N CYS A 384 -0.95 -31.24 -9.32
CA CYS A 384 -1.49 -32.22 -10.26
C CYS A 384 -2.21 -33.37 -9.52
N GLU A 385 -1.62 -33.91 -8.44
CA GLU A 385 -2.28 -34.88 -7.57
C GLU A 385 -3.60 -34.34 -6.98
N ALA A 386 -3.58 -33.08 -6.51
CA ALA A 386 -4.76 -32.43 -5.93
C ALA A 386 -5.86 -32.23 -7.00
N ILE A 387 -5.52 -31.80 -8.21
CA ILE A 387 -6.42 -31.67 -9.36
C ILE A 387 -7.08 -33.02 -9.67
N GLU A 388 -6.27 -34.05 -9.86
CA GLU A 388 -6.73 -35.38 -10.26
C GLU A 388 -7.50 -36.13 -9.15
N SER A 389 -7.35 -35.70 -7.90
CA SER A 389 -8.15 -36.24 -6.78
C SER A 389 -9.64 -35.92 -6.87
N GLY A 390 -10.04 -34.88 -7.62
CA GLY A 390 -11.41 -34.39 -7.71
C GLY A 390 -11.98 -33.86 -6.38
N LYS A 391 -11.13 -33.60 -5.39
CA LYS A 391 -11.54 -33.13 -4.06
C LYS A 391 -12.00 -31.66 -4.08
N TYR A 392 -11.32 -30.81 -4.83
CA TYR A 392 -11.47 -29.36 -4.79
C TYR A 392 -12.36 -28.80 -5.89
N ASP A 393 -13.09 -27.76 -5.57
CA ASP A 393 -13.85 -26.95 -6.51
C ASP A 393 -12.96 -25.83 -7.08
N VAL A 394 -12.10 -25.21 -6.23
CA VAL A 394 -11.18 -24.14 -6.60
C VAL A 394 -9.78 -24.41 -6.04
N ILE A 395 -8.76 -24.20 -6.88
CA ILE A 395 -7.35 -24.30 -6.48
C ILE A 395 -6.67 -22.98 -6.81
N ILE A 396 -5.95 -22.39 -5.86
CA ILE A 396 -5.12 -21.20 -6.04
C ILE A 396 -3.66 -21.63 -5.91
N LEU A 397 -2.93 -21.52 -7.01
CA LEU A 397 -1.54 -21.94 -7.17
C LEU A 397 -0.65 -20.75 -7.49
N ASN A 398 0.51 -20.67 -6.86
CA ASN A 398 1.56 -19.72 -7.22
C ASN A 398 2.87 -20.46 -7.49
N PHE A 399 3.54 -20.08 -8.61
CA PHE A 399 4.92 -20.43 -8.94
C PHE A 399 5.80 -19.20 -8.70
N ALA A 400 6.74 -19.30 -7.78
CA ALA A 400 7.54 -18.17 -7.26
C ALA A 400 8.71 -17.75 -8.18
N ASN A 401 9.05 -18.56 -9.18
CA ASN A 401 10.35 -18.56 -9.82
C ASN A 401 10.70 -17.25 -10.53
N CYS A 402 9.80 -16.71 -11.36
CA CYS A 402 10.12 -15.55 -12.18
C CYS A 402 10.41 -14.30 -11.34
N ASP A 403 9.73 -14.17 -10.18
CA ASP A 403 9.97 -13.08 -9.25
C ASP A 403 11.24 -13.31 -8.43
N MET A 404 11.32 -14.44 -7.71
CA MET A 404 12.41 -14.68 -6.77
C MET A 404 13.78 -14.78 -7.45
N VAL A 405 13.85 -15.38 -8.64
CA VAL A 405 15.08 -15.44 -9.43
C VAL A 405 15.34 -14.11 -10.13
N GLY A 406 14.30 -13.42 -10.59
CA GLY A 406 14.39 -12.08 -11.17
C GLY A 406 15.09 -11.09 -10.25
N HIS A 407 14.78 -11.11 -8.95
CA HIS A 407 15.42 -10.28 -7.94
C HIS A 407 16.93 -10.48 -7.82
N THR A 408 17.48 -11.56 -8.32
CA THR A 408 18.97 -11.78 -8.32
C THR A 408 19.70 -10.96 -9.38
N GLY A 409 18.99 -10.48 -10.41
CA GLY A 409 19.57 -9.74 -11.53
C GLY A 409 20.39 -10.62 -12.50
N ILE A 410 20.34 -11.94 -12.35
CA ILE A 410 21.09 -12.88 -13.20
C ILE A 410 20.20 -13.36 -14.36
N PHE A 411 20.42 -12.80 -15.55
CA PHE A 411 19.58 -13.00 -16.74
C PHE A 411 19.37 -14.47 -17.10
N GLU A 412 20.47 -15.25 -17.21
CA GLU A 412 20.42 -16.67 -17.58
C GLU A 412 19.69 -17.53 -16.54
N ALA A 413 19.78 -17.15 -15.26
CA ALA A 413 19.04 -17.82 -14.21
C ALA A 413 17.54 -17.52 -14.32
N ALA A 414 17.15 -16.28 -14.63
CA ALA A 414 15.75 -15.90 -14.85
C ALA A 414 15.17 -16.63 -16.07
N VAL A 415 15.92 -16.76 -17.18
CA VAL A 415 15.54 -17.58 -18.35
C VAL A 415 15.23 -19.02 -17.92
N LYS A 416 16.12 -19.63 -17.13
CA LYS A 416 15.94 -21.00 -16.65
C LYS A 416 14.71 -21.14 -15.72
N ALA A 417 14.48 -20.14 -14.89
CA ALA A 417 13.28 -20.07 -14.03
C ALA A 417 11.99 -20.06 -14.85
N VAL A 418 11.93 -19.25 -15.90
CA VAL A 418 10.78 -19.18 -16.83
C VAL A 418 10.56 -20.52 -17.56
N GLU A 419 11.62 -21.17 -18.08
CA GLU A 419 11.53 -22.48 -18.72
C GLU A 419 10.98 -23.56 -17.78
N THR A 420 11.34 -23.49 -16.50
CA THR A 420 10.82 -24.41 -15.49
C THR A 420 9.33 -24.17 -15.23
N VAL A 421 8.92 -22.90 -15.10
CA VAL A 421 7.49 -22.53 -14.95
C VAL A 421 6.69 -22.96 -16.17
N ASP A 422 7.19 -22.76 -17.40
CA ASP A 422 6.56 -23.23 -18.63
C ASP A 422 6.24 -24.73 -18.58
N THR A 423 7.24 -25.53 -18.20
CA THR A 423 7.09 -26.99 -18.08
C THR A 423 6.02 -27.35 -17.03
N CYS A 424 6.03 -26.71 -15.90
CA CYS A 424 5.05 -26.94 -14.82
C CYS A 424 3.63 -26.53 -15.25
N VAL A 425 3.48 -25.36 -15.89
CA VAL A 425 2.19 -24.88 -16.42
C VAL A 425 1.62 -25.85 -17.44
N GLY A 426 2.44 -26.41 -18.33
CA GLY A 426 2.03 -27.45 -19.27
C GLY A 426 1.47 -28.70 -18.59
N ARG A 427 2.08 -29.14 -17.50
CA ARG A 427 1.62 -30.30 -16.70
C ARG A 427 0.31 -29.98 -15.98
N VAL A 428 0.19 -28.82 -15.35
CA VAL A 428 -1.04 -28.36 -14.68
C VAL A 428 -2.18 -28.30 -15.70
N ARG A 429 -1.95 -27.69 -16.88
CA ARG A 429 -2.91 -27.67 -17.98
C ARG A 429 -3.42 -29.06 -18.33
N ALA A 430 -2.52 -30.01 -18.53
CA ALA A 430 -2.88 -31.39 -18.89
C ALA A 430 -3.75 -32.07 -17.82
N SER A 431 -3.44 -31.88 -16.52
CA SER A 431 -4.25 -32.41 -15.43
C SER A 431 -5.64 -31.74 -15.35
N VAL A 432 -5.73 -30.43 -15.58
CA VAL A 432 -7.01 -29.70 -15.62
C VAL A 432 -7.87 -30.15 -16.79
N GLU A 433 -7.29 -30.28 -18.00
CA GLU A 433 -7.98 -30.79 -19.20
C GLU A 433 -8.50 -32.23 -18.99
N LYS A 434 -7.71 -33.11 -18.36
CA LYS A 434 -8.11 -34.46 -18.00
C LYS A 434 -9.35 -34.50 -17.07
N MET A 435 -9.48 -33.50 -16.20
CA MET A 435 -10.59 -33.36 -15.26
C MET A 435 -11.77 -32.52 -15.82
N GLU A 436 -11.72 -32.14 -17.11
CA GLU A 436 -12.72 -31.28 -17.75
C GLU A 436 -12.92 -29.95 -16.97
N GLY A 437 -11.85 -29.44 -16.34
CA GLY A 437 -11.81 -28.23 -15.56
C GLY A 437 -11.54 -26.99 -16.40
N VAL A 438 -11.53 -25.84 -15.73
CA VAL A 438 -11.10 -24.56 -16.29
C VAL A 438 -9.86 -24.08 -15.55
N MET A 439 -8.85 -23.61 -16.28
CA MET A 439 -7.67 -22.97 -15.69
C MET A 439 -7.64 -21.49 -16.10
N LEU A 440 -7.41 -20.62 -15.13
CA LEU A 440 -7.03 -19.24 -15.33
C LEU A 440 -5.53 -19.13 -15.11
N LEU A 441 -4.82 -18.55 -16.06
CA LEU A 441 -3.38 -18.34 -16.00
C LEU A 441 -3.11 -16.83 -15.99
N THR A 442 -2.33 -16.37 -15.01
CA THR A 442 -1.99 -14.94 -14.85
C THR A 442 -0.67 -14.76 -14.11
N ALA A 443 -0.30 -13.52 -13.84
CA ALA A 443 0.71 -13.13 -12.89
C ALA A 443 0.15 -12.03 -11.96
N ASP A 444 0.88 -11.65 -10.95
CA ASP A 444 0.49 -10.65 -9.96
C ASP A 444 1.23 -9.31 -10.13
N HIS A 445 2.38 -9.31 -10.77
CA HIS A 445 3.18 -8.17 -11.23
C HIS A 445 4.26 -8.64 -12.22
N GLY A 446 5.02 -7.71 -12.78
CA GLY A 446 6.20 -8.02 -13.59
C GLY A 446 7.50 -7.92 -12.79
N ASN A 447 8.50 -8.71 -13.20
CA ASN A 447 9.88 -8.72 -12.72
C ASN A 447 10.82 -9.28 -13.80
N ALA A 448 10.70 -10.57 -14.18
CA ALA A 448 11.56 -11.23 -15.17
C ALA A 448 11.39 -10.70 -16.61
N ASP A 449 10.39 -9.89 -16.85
CA ASP A 449 10.17 -9.17 -18.10
C ASP A 449 11.14 -8.01 -18.33
N CYS A 450 11.88 -7.59 -17.29
CA CYS A 450 12.93 -6.56 -17.38
C CYS A 450 14.08 -6.88 -16.44
N MET A 451 15.15 -7.45 -16.95
CA MET A 451 16.35 -7.87 -16.20
C MET A 451 17.55 -6.95 -16.37
N ILE A 452 17.47 -5.97 -17.28
CA ILE A 452 18.56 -5.05 -17.59
C ILE A 452 18.03 -3.62 -17.59
N ALA A 453 18.64 -2.75 -16.80
CA ALA A 453 18.30 -1.34 -16.72
C ALA A 453 18.79 -0.57 -17.96
N GLU A 454 18.30 0.67 -18.17
CA GLU A 454 18.68 1.52 -19.30
C GLU A 454 20.21 1.81 -19.38
N ASP A 455 20.89 1.80 -18.23
CA ASP A 455 22.36 1.99 -18.17
C ASP A 455 23.15 0.69 -18.39
N GLY A 456 22.46 -0.43 -18.67
CA GLY A 456 23.07 -1.74 -18.91
C GLY A 456 23.41 -2.52 -17.63
N THR A 457 23.07 -2.01 -16.44
CA THR A 457 23.27 -2.73 -15.18
C THR A 457 22.14 -3.74 -14.95
N PRO A 458 22.33 -4.78 -14.09
CA PRO A 458 21.24 -5.66 -13.71
C PRO A 458 20.07 -4.89 -13.08
N PHE A 459 18.86 -5.17 -13.54
CA PHE A 459 17.63 -4.64 -12.97
C PHE A 459 16.99 -5.72 -12.09
N THR A 460 16.76 -5.40 -10.81
CA THR A 460 16.31 -6.37 -9.79
C THR A 460 14.98 -5.97 -9.14
N ALA A 461 14.36 -4.88 -9.60
CA ALA A 461 13.09 -4.40 -9.09
C ALA A 461 11.91 -4.95 -9.92
N HIS A 462 10.70 -4.81 -9.41
CA HIS A 462 9.49 -5.09 -10.18
C HIS A 462 9.31 -4.07 -11.31
N THR A 463 8.42 -4.40 -12.27
CA THR A 463 8.07 -3.50 -13.37
C THR A 463 6.67 -2.92 -13.21
N THR A 464 6.36 -1.90 -13.97
CA THR A 464 5.00 -1.35 -14.09
C THR A 464 4.21 -1.96 -15.26
N ASN A 465 4.79 -2.94 -15.94
CA ASN A 465 4.20 -3.58 -17.10
C ASN A 465 2.93 -4.37 -16.74
N PRO A 466 1.99 -4.52 -17.69
CA PRO A 466 0.82 -5.38 -17.50
C PRO A 466 1.24 -6.85 -17.39
N VAL A 467 0.30 -7.67 -16.95
CA VAL A 467 0.48 -9.12 -16.84
C VAL A 467 -0.49 -9.86 -17.75
N PRO A 468 -0.16 -11.09 -18.21
CA PRO A 468 -1.06 -11.88 -19.02
C PRO A 468 -2.25 -12.40 -18.20
N PHE A 469 -3.39 -12.57 -18.89
CA PHE A 469 -4.54 -13.30 -18.38
C PHE A 469 -5.10 -14.21 -19.47
N ALA A 470 -5.11 -15.52 -19.24
CA ALA A 470 -5.63 -16.51 -20.20
C ALA A 470 -6.66 -17.44 -19.55
N VAL A 471 -7.64 -17.88 -20.36
CA VAL A 471 -8.68 -18.83 -19.96
C VAL A 471 -8.53 -20.11 -20.77
N ILE A 472 -8.21 -21.22 -20.11
CA ILE A 472 -7.97 -22.53 -20.69
C ILE A 472 -9.14 -23.47 -20.34
N GLY A 473 -9.60 -24.27 -21.28
CA GLY A 473 -10.69 -25.22 -21.07
C GLY A 473 -12.09 -24.63 -21.26
N LYS A 474 -12.18 -23.36 -21.68
CA LYS A 474 -13.47 -22.72 -22.01
C LYS A 474 -13.31 -21.70 -23.13
N GLU A 475 -14.13 -21.81 -24.15
CA GLU A 475 -14.28 -20.76 -25.17
C GLU A 475 -15.05 -19.58 -24.57
N CYS A 476 -14.51 -18.37 -24.69
CA CYS A 476 -15.13 -17.13 -24.21
C CYS A 476 -14.49 -15.91 -24.88
N LYS A 477 -15.12 -14.75 -24.74
CA LYS A 477 -14.56 -13.46 -25.13
C LYS A 477 -14.05 -12.73 -23.90
N LEU A 478 -12.89 -12.11 -24.01
CA LEU A 478 -12.29 -11.31 -22.97
C LEU A 478 -12.37 -9.81 -23.31
N ARG A 479 -12.59 -8.98 -22.30
CA ARG A 479 -12.46 -7.53 -22.46
C ARG A 479 -11.00 -7.10 -22.28
N GLU A 480 -10.65 -5.98 -22.88
CA GLU A 480 -9.40 -5.27 -22.63
C GLU A 480 -9.50 -4.39 -21.37
N GLY A 481 -8.37 -3.92 -20.87
CA GLY A 481 -8.30 -3.01 -19.72
C GLY A 481 -8.75 -3.63 -18.40
N GLY A 482 -8.63 -4.95 -18.25
CA GLY A 482 -8.84 -5.65 -16.99
C GLY A 482 -7.76 -5.31 -15.96
N LYS A 483 -8.02 -5.68 -14.70
CA LYS A 483 -7.14 -5.49 -13.55
C LYS A 483 -7.09 -6.75 -12.71
N LEU A 484 -6.11 -6.85 -11.82
CA LEU A 484 -5.99 -8.01 -10.93
C LEU A 484 -7.26 -8.25 -10.08
N CYS A 485 -7.93 -7.21 -9.65
CA CYS A 485 -9.16 -7.32 -8.87
C CYS A 485 -10.35 -7.92 -9.66
N ASP A 486 -10.27 -8.02 -10.97
CA ASP A 486 -11.31 -8.57 -11.84
C ASP A 486 -11.27 -10.10 -11.93
N ILE A 487 -10.19 -10.71 -11.43
CA ILE A 487 -9.99 -12.17 -11.46
C ILE A 487 -11.01 -12.89 -10.58
N SER A 488 -11.23 -12.44 -9.34
CA SER A 488 -12.24 -13.06 -8.46
C SER A 488 -13.68 -12.96 -8.99
N PRO A 489 -14.16 -11.81 -9.48
CA PRO A 489 -15.44 -11.74 -10.22
C PRO A 489 -15.51 -12.71 -11.42
N THR A 490 -14.39 -12.87 -12.15
CA THR A 490 -14.31 -13.83 -13.27
C THR A 490 -14.44 -15.27 -12.79
N ILE A 491 -13.79 -15.63 -11.69
CA ILE A 491 -13.92 -16.94 -11.04
C ILE A 491 -15.37 -17.19 -10.64
N LEU A 492 -16.02 -16.25 -9.98
CA LEU A 492 -17.41 -16.40 -9.55
C LEU A 492 -18.36 -16.58 -10.74
N LYS A 493 -18.16 -15.81 -11.84
CA LYS A 493 -18.92 -15.99 -13.08
C LYS A 493 -18.75 -17.38 -13.68
N LEU A 494 -17.54 -17.91 -13.70
CA LEU A 494 -17.24 -19.26 -14.20
C LEU A 494 -17.89 -20.36 -13.35
N LEU A 495 -17.97 -20.14 -12.03
CA LEU A 495 -18.62 -21.04 -11.09
C LEU A 495 -20.14 -20.92 -11.08
N GLY A 496 -20.70 -19.87 -11.72
CA GLY A 496 -22.13 -19.57 -11.73
C GLY A 496 -22.64 -19.05 -10.38
N LEU A 497 -21.76 -18.36 -9.64
CA LEU A 497 -22.07 -17.71 -8.35
C LEU A 497 -22.38 -16.23 -8.57
N GLU A 498 -23.27 -15.67 -7.76
CA GLU A 498 -23.50 -14.23 -7.70
C GLU A 498 -22.28 -13.52 -7.09
N GLN A 499 -21.98 -12.34 -7.59
CA GLN A 499 -20.89 -11.51 -7.06
C GLN A 499 -21.41 -10.73 -5.85
N PRO A 500 -20.71 -10.77 -4.67
CA PRO A 500 -21.07 -9.97 -3.52
C PRO A 500 -20.83 -8.47 -3.79
N GLU A 501 -21.63 -7.61 -3.14
CA GLU A 501 -21.58 -6.15 -3.34
C GLU A 501 -20.21 -5.53 -3.02
N GLU A 502 -19.46 -6.12 -2.09
CA GLU A 502 -18.13 -5.66 -1.72
C GLU A 502 -17.08 -5.90 -2.82
N MET A 503 -17.28 -6.86 -3.70
CA MET A 503 -16.42 -7.05 -4.87
C MET A 503 -16.85 -6.06 -5.96
N THR A 504 -16.05 -5.02 -6.17
CA THR A 504 -16.31 -3.97 -7.17
C THR A 504 -15.58 -4.17 -8.48
N GLY A 505 -14.76 -5.22 -8.59
CA GLY A 505 -14.16 -5.67 -9.85
C GLY A 505 -15.23 -6.16 -10.83
N GLU A 506 -14.89 -6.21 -12.10
CA GLU A 506 -15.79 -6.66 -13.18
C GLU A 506 -15.19 -7.88 -13.86
N SER A 507 -16.01 -8.91 -14.13
CA SER A 507 -15.54 -10.08 -14.85
C SER A 507 -14.81 -9.71 -16.15
N ILE A 508 -13.64 -10.32 -16.39
CA ILE A 508 -12.88 -10.17 -17.64
C ILE A 508 -13.59 -10.90 -18.80
N ILE A 509 -14.37 -11.94 -18.50
CA ILE A 509 -15.19 -12.65 -19.48
C ILE A 509 -16.46 -11.85 -19.77
N THR A 510 -16.75 -11.58 -21.05
CA THR A 510 -17.89 -10.73 -21.46
C THR A 510 -19.15 -11.50 -21.81
N ASP A 511 -19.06 -12.77 -22.26
CA ASP A 511 -20.16 -13.63 -22.71
C ASP A 511 -20.47 -14.82 -21.80
#